data_c02212c6f322e3b98c8b6ec22b194bc4
#
_entry.id   c02212c6f322e3b98c8b6ec22b194bc4
#
_cell.length_a   1.000
_cell.length_b   1.000
_cell.length_c   1.000
_cell.angle_alpha   90.00
_cell.angle_beta   90.00
_cell.angle_gamma   90.00
#
_symmetry.space_group_name_H-M   'P 1'
#
loop_
_entity.id
_entity.type
_entity.pdbx_description
1 polymer ?
#
loop_
_entity_poly.entity_id
_entity_poly.type
_entity_poly.pdbx_seq_one_letter_code
_entity_poly.pdbx_strand_id
1 'polypeptide(L)'
;KSNAQYLYASVPLFSFTVLIENIFQKIYPRQLGGAHTNLYSKESLEFIAKKYKFKIIGEWWFGTDFSDLYRNFIISSNYKTQLYKDKFDSLFLKQINDLQSVLDRAKLCSEVHLIFKKN
;
A
#
# COMPACT_ATOMS: atom_id res chain seq x y z
N LYS A 1 -28.70 3.28 -15.84
CA LYS A 1 -27.67 2.25 -16.17
C LYS A 1 -26.58 2.94 -16.97
N SER A 2 -25.31 2.83 -16.51
CA SER A 2 -24.17 3.36 -17.25
C SER A 2 -23.89 2.48 -18.48
N ASN A 3 -23.62 3.11 -19.63
CA ASN A 3 -23.16 2.44 -20.84
C ASN A 3 -21.63 2.27 -20.88
N ALA A 4 -20.94 2.59 -19.80
CA ALA A 4 -19.48 2.46 -19.71
C ALA A 4 -19.07 1.00 -19.89
N GLN A 5 -18.13 0.78 -20.81
CA GLN A 5 -17.54 -0.53 -21.05
C GLN A 5 -16.34 -0.82 -20.17
N TYR A 6 -15.72 0.23 -19.64
CA TYR A 6 -14.52 0.18 -18.82
C TYR A 6 -14.75 0.88 -17.49
N LEU A 7 -14.14 0.34 -16.44
CA LEU A 7 -14.09 0.94 -15.12
C LEU A 7 -12.61 0.98 -14.68
N TYR A 8 -12.16 2.16 -14.28
CA TYR A 8 -10.89 2.32 -13.57
C TYR A 8 -11.17 2.41 -12.08
N ALA A 9 -10.36 1.71 -11.28
CA ALA A 9 -10.39 1.80 -9.83
C ALA A 9 -8.97 1.92 -9.27
N SER A 10 -8.81 2.82 -8.30
CA SER A 10 -7.65 2.91 -7.43
C SER A 10 -8.14 2.61 -6.02
N VAL A 11 -7.59 1.57 -5.41
CA VAL A 11 -8.07 1.10 -4.11
C VAL A 11 -6.93 0.77 -3.14
N PRO A 12 -7.13 1.05 -1.84
CA PRO A 12 -6.19 0.67 -0.80
C PRO A 12 -6.30 -0.82 -0.50
N LEU A 13 -5.15 -1.41 -0.16
CA LEU A 13 -5.05 -2.84 0.13
C LEU A 13 -4.74 -3.10 1.60
N PHE A 14 -5.21 -4.25 2.09
CA PHE A 14 -4.70 -4.80 3.34
C PHE A 14 -3.27 -5.28 3.10
N SER A 15 -2.30 -4.54 3.64
CA SER A 15 -0.88 -4.68 3.33
C SER A 15 -0.01 -4.63 4.56
N PHE A 16 1.30 -4.64 4.35
CA PHE A 16 2.30 -4.47 5.40
C PHE A 16 2.12 -3.16 6.17
N THR A 17 1.70 -2.07 5.50
CA THR A 17 1.40 -0.78 6.17
C THR A 17 0.34 -0.94 7.27
N VAL A 18 -0.68 -1.76 7.06
CA VAL A 18 -1.73 -2.01 8.09
C VAL A 18 -1.13 -2.62 9.35
N LEU A 19 -0.18 -3.57 9.19
CA LEU A 19 0.51 -4.18 10.32
C LEU A 19 1.40 -3.17 11.05
N ILE A 20 2.13 -2.33 10.29
CA ILE A 20 2.96 -1.25 10.84
C ILE A 20 2.09 -0.28 11.67
N GLU A 21 0.95 0.14 11.14
CA GLU A 21 0.04 1.07 11.81
C GLU A 21 -0.56 0.50 13.11
N ASN A 22 -0.69 -0.82 13.20
CA ASN A 22 -1.09 -1.48 14.46
C ASN A 22 0.05 -1.58 15.49
N ILE A 23 1.29 -1.66 15.04
CA ILE A 23 2.47 -1.73 15.93
C ILE A 23 2.84 -0.33 16.46
N PHE A 24 2.87 0.66 15.58
CA PHE A 24 3.31 2.03 15.88
C PHE A 24 2.11 2.98 16.11
N GLN A 25 1.54 2.94 17.29
CA GLN A 25 0.31 3.68 17.61
C GLN A 25 0.51 5.20 17.83
N LYS A 26 1.74 5.71 17.80
CA LYS A 26 2.02 7.14 18.00
C LYS A 26 1.80 8.00 16.75
N ILE A 27 1.60 7.38 15.60
CA ILE A 27 1.51 8.05 14.31
C ILE A 27 0.12 7.85 13.75
N TYR A 28 -0.44 8.92 13.19
CA TYR A 28 -1.74 8.84 12.54
C TYR A 28 -1.67 7.82 11.38
N PRO A 29 -2.54 6.81 11.38
CA PRO A 29 -2.52 5.76 10.37
C PRO A 29 -2.95 6.32 9.00
N ARG A 30 -2.23 5.92 7.95
CA ARG A 30 -2.55 6.29 6.58
C ARG A 30 -3.58 5.33 5.97
N GLN A 31 -3.38 4.03 6.18
CA GLN A 31 -4.22 2.99 5.60
C GLN A 31 -5.51 2.77 6.41
N LEU A 32 -5.40 2.75 7.75
CA LEU A 32 -6.53 2.52 8.65
C LEU A 32 -7.29 3.80 9.02
N GLY A 33 -6.79 4.97 8.62
CA GLY A 33 -7.39 6.27 8.96
C GLY A 33 -7.97 6.99 7.75
N GLY A 34 -8.61 8.12 8.05
CA GLY A 34 -9.05 9.08 7.03
C GLY A 34 -10.20 8.59 6.16
N ALA A 35 -9.99 8.66 4.85
CA ALA A 35 -11.04 8.40 3.85
C ALA A 35 -11.21 6.92 3.49
N HIS A 36 -10.37 6.02 3.97
CA HIS A 36 -10.45 4.61 3.63
C HIS A 36 -11.49 3.90 4.49
N THR A 37 -12.66 3.65 3.92
CA THR A 37 -13.75 2.91 4.58
C THR A 37 -13.61 1.39 4.43
N ASN A 38 -12.86 0.93 3.43
CA ASN A 38 -12.61 -0.47 3.14
C ASN A 38 -11.17 -0.66 2.69
N LEU A 39 -10.58 -1.78 3.09
CA LEU A 39 -9.33 -2.30 2.55
C LEU A 39 -9.62 -3.58 1.77
N TYR A 40 -8.97 -3.74 0.63
CA TYR A 40 -9.18 -4.86 -0.26
C TYR A 40 -7.99 -5.83 -0.22
N SER A 41 -8.25 -7.09 -0.55
CA SER A 41 -7.22 -8.05 -0.93
C SER A 41 -7.33 -8.36 -2.42
N LYS A 42 -6.30 -9.00 -2.98
CA LYS A 42 -6.34 -9.49 -4.37
C LYS A 42 -7.55 -10.37 -4.61
N GLU A 43 -7.82 -11.31 -3.69
CA GLU A 43 -8.94 -12.25 -3.78
C GLU A 43 -10.29 -11.54 -3.73
N SER A 44 -10.43 -10.51 -2.88
CA SER A 44 -11.66 -9.73 -2.81
C SER A 44 -11.94 -8.96 -4.11
N LEU A 45 -10.90 -8.43 -4.75
CA LEU A 45 -11.01 -7.73 -6.04
C LEU A 45 -11.37 -8.69 -7.19
N GLU A 46 -10.75 -9.87 -7.22
CA GLU A 46 -11.10 -10.93 -8.17
C GLU A 46 -12.54 -11.43 -7.97
N PHE A 47 -12.98 -11.59 -6.72
CA PHE A 47 -14.37 -11.95 -6.39
C PHE A 47 -15.35 -10.88 -6.87
N ILE A 48 -15.08 -9.60 -6.63
CA ILE A 48 -15.90 -8.48 -7.09
C ILE A 48 -16.00 -8.48 -8.62
N ALA A 49 -14.86 -8.61 -9.31
CA ALA A 49 -14.81 -8.66 -10.76
C ALA A 49 -15.70 -9.78 -11.30
N LYS A 50 -15.57 -10.99 -10.76
CA LYS A 50 -16.37 -12.15 -11.15
C LYS A 50 -17.87 -11.95 -10.87
N LYS A 51 -18.21 -11.46 -9.67
CA LYS A 51 -19.60 -11.25 -9.24
C LYS A 51 -20.34 -10.27 -10.16
N TYR A 52 -19.67 -9.21 -10.60
CA TYR A 52 -20.26 -8.18 -11.45
C TYR A 52 -19.98 -8.37 -12.94
N LYS A 53 -19.45 -9.52 -13.33
CA LYS A 53 -19.17 -9.88 -14.73
C LYS A 53 -18.19 -8.92 -15.41
N PHE A 54 -17.17 -8.50 -14.68
CA PHE A 54 -16.03 -7.76 -15.21
C PHE A 54 -14.84 -8.69 -15.40
N LYS A 55 -13.98 -8.34 -16.37
CA LYS A 55 -12.65 -8.91 -16.56
C LYS A 55 -11.62 -7.84 -16.18
N ILE A 56 -10.66 -8.18 -15.33
CA ILE A 56 -9.48 -7.35 -15.08
C ILE A 56 -8.58 -7.45 -16.31
N ILE A 57 -8.32 -6.33 -16.98
CA ILE A 57 -7.51 -6.24 -18.19
C ILE A 57 -6.24 -5.45 -18.05
N GLY A 58 -6.07 -4.75 -16.93
CA GLY A 58 -4.86 -4.03 -16.57
C GLY A 58 -4.76 -3.91 -15.06
N GLU A 59 -3.55 -4.01 -14.53
CA GLU A 59 -3.27 -3.88 -13.11
C GLU A 59 -1.90 -3.24 -12.90
N TRP A 60 -1.81 -2.37 -11.91
CA TRP A 60 -0.57 -1.78 -11.44
C TRP A 60 -0.55 -1.79 -9.92
N TRP A 61 0.32 -2.63 -9.36
CA TRP A 61 0.51 -2.85 -7.93
C TRP A 61 1.67 -2.02 -7.46
N PHE A 62 1.46 -1.19 -6.45
CA PHE A 62 2.49 -0.31 -5.90
C PHE A 62 2.13 0.09 -4.47
N GLY A 63 3.08 0.68 -3.76
CA GLY A 63 2.82 1.15 -2.42
C GLY A 63 3.90 2.06 -1.87
N THR A 64 3.71 2.44 -0.62
CA THR A 64 4.65 3.22 0.18
C THR A 64 4.93 2.54 1.52
N ASP A 65 4.77 1.23 1.58
CA ASP A 65 4.84 0.44 2.82
C ASP A 65 6.17 0.63 3.56
N PHE A 66 7.29 0.60 2.83
CA PHE A 66 8.60 0.84 3.44
C PHE A 66 8.86 2.33 3.76
N SER A 67 8.26 3.27 3.05
CA SER A 67 8.27 4.68 3.43
C SER A 67 7.46 4.91 4.70
N ASP A 68 6.34 4.24 4.86
CA ASP A 68 5.54 4.27 6.09
C ASP A 68 6.31 3.64 7.26
N LEU A 69 7.01 2.53 7.05
CA LEU A 69 7.88 1.93 8.06
C LEU A 69 8.99 2.88 8.49
N TYR A 70 9.68 3.48 7.53
CA TYR A 70 10.74 4.47 7.81
C TYR A 70 10.19 5.65 8.62
N ARG A 71 9.07 6.24 8.19
CA ARG A 71 8.40 7.32 8.92
C ARG A 71 8.10 6.94 10.37
N ASN A 72 7.58 5.73 10.58
CA ASN A 72 7.25 5.24 11.91
C ASN A 72 8.52 5.04 12.77
N PHE A 73 9.60 4.55 12.21
CA PHE A 73 10.88 4.46 12.91
C PHE A 73 11.41 5.83 13.31
N ILE A 74 11.46 6.80 12.39
CA ILE A 74 11.98 8.14 12.67
C ILE A 74 11.20 8.83 13.80
N ILE A 75 9.87 8.77 13.77
CA ILE A 75 9.02 9.46 14.76
C ILE A 75 9.03 8.72 16.11
N SER A 76 9.14 7.39 16.09
CA SER A 76 9.11 6.58 17.32
C SER A 76 10.48 6.40 17.95
N SER A 77 11.55 6.62 17.21
CA SER A 77 12.91 6.40 17.69
C SER A 77 13.43 7.58 18.51
N ASN A 78 14.11 7.25 19.60
CA ASN A 78 14.84 8.20 20.42
C ASN A 78 16.34 7.98 20.21
N TYR A 79 16.88 8.57 19.15
CA TYR A 79 18.29 8.40 18.81
C TYR A 79 19.19 9.07 19.87
N LYS A 80 20.21 8.35 20.33
CA LYS A 80 21.18 8.87 21.30
C LYS A 80 21.99 10.06 20.74
N THR A 81 22.25 10.07 19.44
CA THR A 81 22.99 11.14 18.76
C THR A 81 22.47 11.33 17.34
N GLN A 82 22.68 12.53 16.77
CA GLN A 82 22.38 12.82 15.37
C GLN A 82 23.15 11.90 14.42
N LEU A 83 24.37 11.52 14.76
CA LEU A 83 25.19 10.59 13.96
C LEU A 83 24.49 9.24 13.72
N TYR A 84 23.81 8.69 14.73
CA TYR A 84 23.09 7.42 14.57
C TYR A 84 21.88 7.57 13.64
N LYS A 85 21.18 8.71 13.77
CA LYS A 85 20.08 9.03 12.86
C LYS A 85 20.57 9.11 11.41
N ASP A 86 21.63 9.88 11.16
CA ASP A 86 22.17 10.07 9.81
C ASP A 86 22.65 8.75 9.18
N LYS A 87 23.27 7.88 9.98
CA LYS A 87 23.68 6.54 9.54
C LYS A 87 22.46 5.67 9.19
N PHE A 88 21.43 5.67 10.04
CA PHE A 88 20.21 4.92 9.77
C PHE A 88 19.54 5.43 8.48
N ASP A 89 19.38 6.74 8.34
CA ASP A 89 18.81 7.37 7.15
C ASP A 89 19.60 6.98 5.89
N SER A 90 20.91 7.04 5.94
CA SER A 90 21.77 6.73 4.79
C SER A 90 21.69 5.26 4.36
N LEU A 91 21.49 4.35 5.31
CA LEU A 91 21.33 2.92 5.02
C LEU A 91 19.93 2.60 4.50
N PHE A 92 18.90 3.05 5.21
CA PHE A 92 17.53 2.70 4.92
C PHE A 92 17.02 3.33 3.63
N LEU A 93 17.25 4.64 3.44
CA LEU A 93 16.74 5.36 2.26
C LEU A 93 17.36 4.88 0.95
N LYS A 94 18.58 4.36 0.97
CA LYS A 94 19.19 3.76 -0.23
C LYS A 94 18.48 2.50 -0.69
N GLN A 95 17.85 1.76 0.23
CA GLN A 95 17.24 0.46 -0.04
C GLN A 95 15.71 0.54 -0.16
N ILE A 96 15.11 1.68 0.18
CA ILE A 96 13.65 1.77 0.36
C ILE A 96 12.88 1.40 -0.91
N ASN A 97 13.35 1.82 -2.09
CA ASN A 97 12.71 1.52 -3.35
C ASN A 97 12.86 0.05 -3.74
N ASP A 98 14.02 -0.54 -3.48
CA ASP A 98 14.25 -1.96 -3.77
C ASP A 98 13.40 -2.85 -2.86
N LEU A 99 13.33 -2.51 -1.57
CA LEU A 99 12.45 -3.19 -0.61
C LEU A 99 10.98 -3.07 -1.01
N GLN A 100 10.54 -1.87 -1.39
CA GLN A 100 9.16 -1.66 -1.86
C GLN A 100 8.87 -2.50 -3.11
N SER A 101 9.81 -2.56 -4.06
CA SER A 101 9.66 -3.35 -5.28
C SER A 101 9.45 -4.85 -5.02
N VAL A 102 9.93 -5.37 -3.90
CA VAL A 102 9.65 -6.77 -3.49
C VAL A 102 8.18 -6.96 -3.19
N LEU A 103 7.58 -6.04 -2.40
CA LEU A 103 6.15 -6.09 -2.07
C LEU A 103 5.28 -5.87 -3.31
N ASP A 104 5.65 -4.91 -4.16
CA ASP A 104 4.90 -4.58 -5.38
C ASP A 104 4.84 -5.79 -6.33
N ARG A 105 5.97 -6.44 -6.58
CA ARG A 105 6.02 -7.66 -7.41
C ARG A 105 5.26 -8.83 -6.81
N ALA A 106 5.27 -8.95 -5.49
CA ALA A 106 4.52 -9.99 -4.77
C ALA A 106 3.02 -9.67 -4.64
N LYS A 107 2.57 -8.46 -5.07
CA LYS A 107 1.19 -7.96 -4.89
C LYS A 107 0.77 -7.89 -3.41
N LEU A 108 1.72 -7.56 -2.55
CA LEU A 108 1.56 -7.39 -1.10
C LEU A 108 1.68 -5.91 -0.67
N CYS A 109 1.70 -5.02 -1.62
CA CYS A 109 1.80 -3.57 -1.44
C CYS A 109 0.47 -2.93 -1.01
N SER A 110 0.52 -1.64 -0.68
CA SER A 110 -0.60 -0.94 -0.05
C SER A 110 -1.66 -0.42 -1.02
N GLU A 111 -1.39 -0.41 -2.32
CA GLU A 111 -2.31 0.15 -3.33
C GLU A 111 -2.29 -0.66 -4.62
N VAL A 112 -3.41 -0.61 -5.35
CA VAL A 112 -3.50 -1.14 -6.71
C VAL A 112 -4.39 -0.25 -7.58
N HIS A 113 -3.94 -0.04 -8.82
CA HIS A 113 -4.78 0.50 -9.88
C HIS A 113 -5.24 -0.61 -10.79
N LEU A 114 -6.52 -0.66 -11.08
CA LEU A 114 -7.15 -1.71 -11.89
C LEU A 114 -7.96 -1.11 -13.04
N ILE A 115 -7.90 -1.78 -14.18
CA ILE A 115 -8.79 -1.53 -15.29
C ILE A 115 -9.67 -2.76 -15.49
N PHE A 116 -10.95 -2.57 -15.34
CA PHE A 116 -11.97 -3.58 -15.59
C PHE A 116 -12.64 -3.34 -16.93
N LYS A 117 -12.90 -4.40 -17.66
CA LYS A 117 -13.73 -4.42 -18.87
C LYS A 117 -15.00 -5.21 -18.59
N LYS A 118 -16.15 -4.66 -18.97
CA LYS A 118 -17.43 -5.36 -18.88
C LYS A 118 -17.46 -6.52 -19.89
N ASN A 119 -17.86 -7.68 -19.44
CA ASN A 119 -18.09 -8.84 -20.32
C ASN A 119 -19.38 -8.68 -21.10
#